data_d775e7a3f71ecd8d26666a6b85af044b
#
_entry.id   d775e7a3f71ecd8d26666a6b85af044b
#
_cell.length_a   1.000
_cell.length_b   1.000
_cell.length_c   1.000
_cell.angle_alpha   90.00
_cell.angle_beta   90.00
_cell.angle_gamma   90.00
#
_symmetry.space_group_name_H-M   'P 1'
#
loop_
_entity.id
_entity.type
_entity.pdbx_description
1 polymer ?
#
loop_
_entity_poly.entity_id
_entity_poly.type
_entity_poly.pdbx_seq_one_letter_code
_entity_poly.pdbx_strand_id
1 'polypeptide(L)'
;LMRMPSTSRIHFIECGANTGMEWGGVAVPTVQYTHGMLSCCEFTGVPLATLLDACGADIGTRGGEDRYILAEGADGSSMTRTISMKAALDDVMVAWAMNGEMLRPENGYPLRLVVPGVQGVSWVKYLRRIEVGDQPWDTKDEVLHYVDMMPDGMFRRYTSIQEVKSVIT
;
A
#
# COMPACT_ATOMS: atom_id res chain seq x y z
N LEU A 1 9.76 8.78 -15.76
CA LEU A 1 10.18 7.98 -14.61
C LEU A 1 11.50 7.24 -14.90
N MET A 2 11.60 6.42 -15.92
CA MET A 2 12.77 5.56 -16.22
C MET A 2 14.10 6.33 -16.47
N ARG A 3 14.08 7.66 -16.57
CA ARG A 3 15.27 8.53 -16.64
C ARG A 3 15.65 9.12 -15.27
N MET A 4 14.84 8.90 -14.24
CA MET A 4 15.11 9.36 -12.89
C MET A 4 15.94 8.33 -12.12
N PRO A 5 16.61 8.72 -11.03
CA PRO A 5 17.30 7.78 -10.16
C PRO A 5 16.34 6.68 -9.70
N SER A 6 16.68 5.45 -10.03
CA SER A 6 15.87 4.27 -9.69
C SER A 6 16.57 3.38 -8.67
N THR A 7 15.80 2.59 -7.96
CA THR A 7 16.29 1.61 -7.00
C THR A 7 15.50 0.31 -7.13
N SER A 8 16.12 -0.80 -6.75
CA SER A 8 15.46 -2.09 -6.58
C SER A 8 15.48 -2.46 -5.11
N ARG A 9 14.33 -2.90 -4.59
CA ARG A 9 14.18 -3.32 -3.19
C ARG A 9 13.29 -4.55 -3.10
N ILE A 10 13.62 -5.44 -2.17
CA ILE A 10 12.82 -6.63 -1.87
C ILE A 10 11.86 -6.27 -0.74
N HIS A 11 10.58 -6.44 -1.01
CA HIS A 11 9.52 -6.25 -0.02
C HIS A 11 8.52 -7.37 -0.10
N PHE A 12 7.92 -7.71 1.03
CA PHE A 12 6.75 -8.56 1.04
C PHE A 12 5.48 -7.70 1.05
N ILE A 13 4.47 -8.18 0.33
CA ILE A 13 3.14 -7.61 0.29
C ILE A 13 2.17 -8.62 0.89
N GLU A 14 1.30 -8.17 1.78
CA GLU A 14 0.32 -9.00 2.45
C GLU A 14 -1.07 -8.39 2.34
N CYS A 15 -2.06 -9.21 2.02
CA CYS A 15 -3.46 -8.79 2.01
C CYS A 15 -3.96 -8.56 3.44
N GLY A 16 -4.76 -7.53 3.68
CA GLY A 16 -5.41 -7.29 4.97
C GLY A 16 -6.36 -8.41 5.41
N ALA A 17 -6.81 -9.27 4.48
CA ALA A 17 -7.63 -10.45 4.78
C ALA A 17 -6.80 -11.69 5.16
N ASN A 18 -5.47 -11.62 5.12
CA ASN A 18 -4.62 -12.73 5.55
C ASN A 18 -4.91 -13.06 7.02
N THR A 19 -4.96 -14.33 7.38
CA THR A 19 -5.43 -14.88 8.66
C THR A 19 -6.93 -14.78 8.93
N GLY A 20 -7.70 -14.02 8.16
CA GLY A 20 -9.15 -13.89 8.35
C GLY A 20 -9.93 -15.19 8.29
N MET A 21 -9.40 -16.21 7.60
CA MET A 21 -10.01 -17.53 7.52
C MET A 21 -9.98 -18.31 8.85
N GLU A 22 -9.09 -17.96 9.77
CA GLU A 22 -9.06 -18.56 11.11
C GLU A 22 -10.31 -18.21 11.91
N TRP A 23 -10.85 -17.01 11.72
CA TRP A 23 -12.07 -16.54 12.37
C TRP A 23 -13.33 -17.16 11.77
N GLY A 24 -13.26 -17.59 10.51
CA GLY A 24 -14.37 -18.17 9.78
C GLY A 24 -14.63 -19.65 10.02
N GLY A 25 -13.82 -20.34 10.81
CA GLY A 25 -13.99 -21.77 11.12
C GLY A 25 -13.82 -22.68 9.88
N VAL A 26 -12.69 -22.59 9.22
CA VAL A 26 -12.38 -23.42 8.03
C VAL A 26 -12.35 -24.91 8.34
N ALA A 27 -12.96 -25.73 7.47
CA ALA A 27 -13.07 -27.18 7.64
C ALA A 27 -11.71 -27.89 7.57
N VAL A 28 -10.75 -27.38 6.82
CA VAL A 28 -9.38 -27.93 6.68
C VAL A 28 -8.37 -26.78 6.78
N PRO A 29 -7.97 -26.37 8.00
CA PRO A 29 -7.02 -25.29 8.17
C PRO A 29 -5.61 -25.76 7.82
N THR A 30 -5.09 -25.27 6.71
CA THR A 30 -3.67 -25.38 6.37
C THR A 30 -3.02 -24.00 6.47
N VAL A 31 -1.72 -23.94 6.75
CA VAL A 31 -0.97 -22.68 6.80
C VAL A 31 -1.08 -21.92 5.48
N GLN A 32 -1.03 -22.62 4.35
CA GLN A 32 -1.19 -22.02 3.03
C GLN A 32 -2.56 -21.37 2.84
N TYR A 33 -3.59 -21.94 3.44
CA TYR A 33 -4.95 -21.42 3.33
C TYR A 33 -5.21 -20.26 4.30
N THR A 34 -4.70 -20.35 5.52
CA THR A 34 -4.94 -19.35 6.57
C THR A 34 -3.97 -18.18 6.54
N HIS A 35 -2.71 -18.41 6.09
CA HIS A 35 -1.61 -17.43 6.15
C HIS A 35 -0.93 -17.19 4.79
N GLY A 36 -1.46 -17.69 3.69
CA GLY A 36 -0.82 -17.67 2.37
C GLY A 36 -1.11 -16.44 1.52
N MET A 37 -1.89 -15.47 2.00
CA MET A 37 -2.18 -14.24 1.24
C MET A 37 -1.03 -13.24 1.31
N LEU A 38 0.17 -13.68 1.05
CA LEU A 38 1.37 -12.86 1.02
C LEU A 38 2.33 -13.31 -0.09
N SER A 39 3.17 -12.40 -0.56
CA SER A 39 4.27 -12.70 -1.46
C SER A 39 5.46 -11.78 -1.20
N CYS A 40 6.67 -12.25 -1.51
CA CYS A 40 7.89 -11.47 -1.39
C CYS A 40 8.52 -11.33 -2.78
N CYS A 41 8.73 -10.09 -3.22
CA CYS A 41 9.21 -9.77 -4.57
C CYS A 41 10.20 -8.61 -4.54
N GLU A 42 11.09 -8.59 -5.52
CA GLU A 42 11.89 -7.41 -5.82
C GLU A 42 11.08 -6.44 -6.67
N PHE A 43 11.01 -5.18 -6.26
CA PHE A 43 10.39 -4.11 -7.03
C PHE A 43 11.44 -3.11 -7.48
N THR A 44 11.35 -2.67 -8.74
CA THR A 44 12.21 -1.63 -9.31
C THR A 44 11.38 -0.42 -9.69
N GLY A 45 11.83 0.76 -9.22
CA GLY A 45 11.10 2.00 -9.43
C GLY A 45 11.86 3.24 -8.95
N VAL A 46 11.17 4.35 -8.82
CA VAL A 46 11.68 5.61 -8.26
C VAL A 46 11.11 5.79 -6.86
N PRO A 47 11.94 6.15 -5.85
CA PRO A 47 11.44 6.56 -4.55
C PRO A 47 10.42 7.70 -4.69
N LEU A 48 9.30 7.61 -3.99
CA LEU A 48 8.24 8.63 -4.08
C LEU A 48 8.74 10.00 -3.63
N ALA A 49 9.61 10.05 -2.61
CA ALA A 49 10.26 11.28 -2.17
C ALA A 49 10.98 12.02 -3.32
N THR A 50 11.70 11.27 -4.19
CA THR A 50 12.37 11.84 -5.37
C THR A 50 11.38 12.44 -6.38
N LEU A 51 10.22 11.81 -6.55
CA LEU A 51 9.16 12.32 -7.44
C LEU A 51 8.51 13.58 -6.87
N LEU A 52 8.20 13.58 -5.59
CA LEU A 52 7.60 14.73 -4.89
C LEU A 52 8.53 15.95 -4.93
N ASP A 53 9.83 15.74 -4.69
CA ASP A 53 10.84 16.79 -4.81
C ASP A 53 10.94 17.33 -6.23
N ALA A 54 11.04 16.46 -7.22
CA ALA A 54 11.11 16.85 -8.63
C ALA A 54 9.88 17.63 -9.13
N CYS A 55 8.72 17.41 -8.51
CA CYS A 55 7.47 18.12 -8.81
C CYS A 55 7.31 19.40 -7.99
N GLY A 56 8.18 19.68 -7.01
CA GLY A 56 8.01 20.79 -6.07
C GLY A 56 6.76 20.65 -5.20
N ALA A 57 6.42 19.42 -4.83
CA ALA A 57 5.22 19.15 -4.04
C ALA A 57 5.35 19.74 -2.61
N ASP A 58 4.24 20.24 -2.06
CA ASP A 58 4.18 20.68 -0.67
C ASP A 58 4.16 19.46 0.26
N ILE A 59 5.34 19.08 0.76
CA ILE A 59 5.50 17.96 1.69
C ILE A 59 5.16 18.33 3.14
N GLY A 60 4.74 19.57 3.40
CA GLY A 60 4.38 20.05 4.73
C GLY A 60 5.57 20.33 5.63
N THR A 61 5.28 20.39 6.92
CA THR A 61 6.26 20.61 8.00
C THR A 61 6.51 19.32 8.78
N ARG A 62 7.47 19.35 9.71
CA ARG A 62 7.75 18.24 10.64
C ARG A 62 8.00 16.88 9.95
N GLY A 63 8.68 16.89 8.79
CA GLY A 63 8.94 15.64 8.07
C GLY A 63 7.70 14.98 7.49
N GLY A 64 6.66 15.77 7.14
CA GLY A 64 5.43 15.29 6.51
C GLY A 64 4.36 14.79 7.48
N GLU A 65 4.46 15.09 8.77
CA GLU A 65 3.45 14.65 9.75
C GLU A 65 2.08 15.33 9.57
N ASP A 66 2.02 16.47 8.89
CA ASP A 66 0.85 17.29 8.63
C ASP A 66 0.36 17.20 7.17
N ARG A 67 0.83 16.23 6.42
CA ARG A 67 0.45 16.02 5.01
C ARG A 67 0.16 14.56 4.71
N TYR A 68 -0.63 14.38 3.67
CA TYR A 68 -1.04 13.06 3.17
C TYR A 68 -0.94 13.04 1.65
N ILE A 69 -0.82 11.85 1.10
CA ILE A 69 -1.04 11.61 -0.33
C ILE A 69 -2.30 10.77 -0.52
N LEU A 70 -3.02 11.04 -1.59
CA LEU A 70 -4.05 10.16 -2.14
C LEU A 70 -3.48 9.52 -3.39
N ALA A 71 -3.34 8.21 -3.39
CA ALA A 71 -2.97 7.44 -4.57
C ALA A 71 -4.23 6.86 -5.24
N GLU A 72 -4.35 6.99 -6.55
CA GLU A 72 -5.51 6.55 -7.33
C GLU A 72 -5.09 5.66 -8.50
N GLY A 73 -5.79 4.52 -8.67
CA GLY A 73 -5.64 3.60 -9.79
C GLY A 73 -6.50 3.97 -11.00
N ALA A 74 -6.08 3.52 -12.19
CA ALA A 74 -6.78 3.74 -13.45
C ALA A 74 -7.75 2.60 -13.83
N ASP A 75 -7.91 1.62 -12.94
CA ASP A 75 -8.82 0.49 -13.14
C ASP A 75 -10.29 0.90 -12.96
N GLY A 76 -11.22 0.02 -13.31
CA GLY A 76 -12.65 0.30 -13.26
C GLY A 76 -13.20 0.58 -11.84
N SER A 77 -12.53 0.10 -10.80
CA SER A 77 -12.87 0.38 -9.40
C SER A 77 -12.31 1.71 -8.91
N SER A 78 -11.36 2.30 -9.63
CA SER A 78 -10.67 3.54 -9.26
C SER A 78 -10.17 3.49 -7.82
N MET A 79 -9.52 2.38 -7.45
CA MET A 79 -9.01 2.16 -6.10
C MET A 79 -8.21 3.37 -5.64
N THR A 80 -8.61 3.95 -4.52
CA THR A 80 -7.96 5.11 -3.91
C THR A 80 -7.56 4.80 -2.49
N ARG A 81 -6.36 5.24 -2.09
CA ARG A 81 -5.85 5.03 -0.72
C ARG A 81 -5.12 6.27 -0.23
N THR A 82 -5.36 6.59 1.03
CA THR A 82 -4.62 7.64 1.75
C THR A 82 -3.37 7.04 2.38
N ILE A 83 -2.25 7.73 2.23
CA ILE A 83 -0.98 7.37 2.84
C ILE A 83 -0.40 8.63 3.49
N SER A 84 0.13 8.50 4.71
CA SER A 84 0.79 9.64 5.36
C SER A 84 2.01 10.09 4.55
N MET A 85 2.24 11.41 4.48
CA MET A 85 3.41 11.95 3.80
C MET A 85 4.70 11.45 4.45
N LYS A 86 4.71 11.23 5.76
CA LYS A 86 5.84 10.65 6.47
C LYS A 86 6.26 9.30 5.88
N ALA A 87 5.31 8.39 5.66
CA ALA A 87 5.57 7.12 4.99
C ALA A 87 5.99 7.32 3.54
N ALA A 88 5.34 8.24 2.83
CA ALA A 88 5.64 8.56 1.43
C ALA A 88 7.08 9.06 1.22
N LEU A 89 7.64 9.77 2.20
CA LEU A 89 9.01 10.29 2.16
C LEU A 89 10.07 9.26 2.60
N ASP A 90 9.66 8.22 3.32
CA ASP A 90 10.58 7.20 3.85
C ASP A 90 10.88 6.12 2.81
N ASP A 91 9.97 5.20 2.58
CA ASP A 91 10.25 3.96 1.86
C ASP A 91 9.28 3.64 0.71
N VAL A 92 8.32 4.52 0.46
CA VAL A 92 7.37 4.36 -0.64
C VAL A 92 8.04 4.59 -1.98
N MET A 93 7.70 3.75 -2.98
CA MET A 93 8.21 3.90 -4.34
C MET A 93 7.11 3.73 -5.40
N VAL A 94 7.30 4.34 -6.55
CA VAL A 94 6.51 4.10 -7.77
C VAL A 94 7.29 3.13 -8.64
N ALA A 95 6.83 1.88 -8.67
CA ALA A 95 7.48 0.79 -9.38
C ALA A 95 6.88 0.57 -10.78
N TRP A 96 7.75 0.18 -11.72
CA TRP A 96 7.38 -0.27 -13.07
C TRP A 96 7.81 -1.70 -13.37
N ALA A 97 8.67 -2.29 -12.52
CA ALA A 97 9.16 -3.65 -12.70
C ALA A 97 9.08 -4.46 -11.40
N MET A 98 8.97 -5.78 -11.55
CA MET A 98 8.90 -6.74 -10.45
C MET A 98 9.69 -8.00 -10.85
N ASN A 99 10.60 -8.45 -9.98
CA ASN A 99 11.43 -9.64 -10.20
C ASN A 99 12.21 -9.60 -11.54
N GLY A 100 12.77 -8.44 -11.89
CA GLY A 100 13.62 -8.26 -13.08
C GLY A 100 12.88 -8.08 -14.41
N GLU A 101 11.54 -8.10 -14.42
CA GLU A 101 10.73 -7.86 -15.63
C GLU A 101 9.74 -6.71 -15.42
N MET A 102 9.22 -6.14 -16.50
CA MET A 102 8.16 -5.13 -16.41
C MET A 102 6.95 -5.71 -15.68
N LEU A 103 6.25 -4.85 -14.92
CA LEU A 103 5.01 -5.26 -14.26
C LEU A 103 4.06 -5.92 -15.26
N ARG A 104 3.49 -7.05 -14.87
CA ARG A 104 2.41 -7.68 -15.64
C ARG A 104 1.09 -6.96 -15.40
N PRO A 105 0.10 -7.09 -16.31
CA PRO A 105 -1.22 -6.46 -16.13
C PRO A 105 -1.83 -6.75 -14.77
N GLU A 106 -1.82 -8.00 -14.31
CA GLU A 106 -2.36 -8.43 -13.03
C GLU A 106 -1.62 -7.83 -11.82
N ASN A 107 -0.36 -7.45 -11.98
CA ASN A 107 0.48 -6.84 -10.95
C ASN A 107 0.44 -5.31 -10.96
N GLY A 108 -0.29 -4.71 -11.90
CA GLY A 108 -0.54 -3.27 -11.94
C GLY A 108 0.23 -2.51 -13.02
N TYR A 109 0.56 -3.16 -14.18
CA TYR A 109 1.14 -2.46 -15.33
C TYR A 109 0.32 -1.21 -15.69
N PRO A 110 0.94 -0.06 -16.08
CA PRO A 110 2.38 0.15 -16.21
C PRO A 110 3.09 0.59 -14.92
N LEU A 111 2.35 1.05 -13.92
CA LEU A 111 2.89 1.60 -12.68
C LEU A 111 2.07 1.13 -11.48
N ARG A 112 2.75 0.87 -10.39
CA ARG A 112 2.10 0.63 -9.10
C ARG A 112 2.82 1.35 -7.97
N LEU A 113 2.08 1.60 -6.89
CA LEU A 113 2.68 2.03 -5.65
C LEU A 113 3.17 0.81 -4.84
N VAL A 114 4.32 0.96 -4.21
CA VAL A 114 4.89 0.02 -3.24
C VAL A 114 4.99 0.75 -1.90
N VAL A 115 4.30 0.23 -0.87
CA VAL A 115 4.15 0.90 0.43
C VAL A 115 4.53 -0.08 1.54
N PRO A 116 5.83 -0.24 1.85
CA PRO A 116 6.29 -1.19 2.85
C PRO A 116 5.65 -0.97 4.22
N GLY A 117 5.42 -2.06 4.97
CA GLY A 117 4.82 -2.01 6.30
C GLY A 117 3.31 -1.74 6.34
N VAL A 118 2.67 -1.65 5.18
CA VAL A 118 1.22 -1.37 5.05
C VAL A 118 0.55 -2.50 4.26
N GLN A 119 -0.70 -2.80 4.59
CA GLN A 119 -1.49 -3.82 3.91
C GLN A 119 -1.51 -3.62 2.39
N GLY A 120 -1.52 -4.73 1.65
CA GLY A 120 -1.43 -4.76 0.18
C GLY A 120 -2.47 -3.93 -0.56
N VAL A 121 -3.63 -3.69 0.05
CA VAL A 121 -4.67 -2.80 -0.51
C VAL A 121 -4.17 -1.37 -0.71
N SER A 122 -3.22 -0.90 0.09
CA SER A 122 -2.62 0.44 -0.06
C SER A 122 -1.54 0.50 -1.15
N TRP A 123 -1.13 -0.63 -1.69
CA TRP A 123 -0.16 -0.72 -2.79
C TRP A 123 -0.88 -0.57 -4.14
N VAL A 124 -1.45 0.62 -4.38
CA VAL A 124 -2.34 0.90 -5.51
C VAL A 124 -1.71 0.48 -6.83
N LYS A 125 -2.41 -0.37 -7.59
CA LYS A 125 -2.06 -0.83 -8.94
C LYS A 125 -2.61 0.14 -9.99
N TYR A 126 -2.05 0.06 -11.21
CA TYR A 126 -2.48 0.92 -12.33
C TYR A 126 -2.42 2.40 -11.97
N LEU A 127 -1.39 2.77 -11.21
CA LEU A 127 -1.29 4.11 -10.64
C LEU A 127 -1.39 5.19 -11.72
N ARG A 128 -2.35 6.10 -11.57
CA ARG A 128 -2.57 7.20 -12.52
C ARG A 128 -2.42 8.58 -11.88
N ARG A 129 -2.68 8.72 -10.57
CA ARG A 129 -2.66 10.00 -9.88
C ARG A 129 -2.16 9.86 -8.46
N ILE A 130 -1.35 10.84 -8.05
CA ILE A 130 -1.02 11.09 -6.66
C ILE A 130 -1.39 12.56 -6.39
N GLU A 131 -2.19 12.79 -5.36
CA GLU A 131 -2.60 14.11 -4.91
C GLU A 131 -2.06 14.34 -3.49
N VAL A 132 -1.63 15.58 -3.20
CA VAL A 132 -1.14 15.98 -1.88
C VAL A 132 -2.21 16.81 -1.19
N GLY A 133 -2.44 16.57 0.11
CA GLY A 133 -3.39 17.32 0.93
C GLY A 133 -2.97 17.41 2.39
N ASP A 134 -3.66 18.26 3.13
CA ASP A 134 -3.45 18.52 4.56
C ASP A 134 -4.35 17.71 5.48
N GLN A 135 -5.25 16.93 4.91
CA GLN A 135 -6.15 16.01 5.61
C GLN A 135 -6.18 14.67 4.92
N PRO A 136 -6.37 13.56 5.64
CA PRO A 136 -6.65 12.27 5.03
C PRO A 136 -8.01 12.29 4.33
N TRP A 137 -8.11 11.59 3.19
CA TRP A 137 -9.38 11.48 2.45
C TRP A 137 -10.24 10.33 2.98
N ASP A 138 -11.55 10.55 3.02
CA ASP A 138 -12.53 9.50 3.26
C ASP A 138 -12.79 8.72 1.96
N THR A 139 -11.85 7.84 1.59
CA THR A 139 -12.06 6.98 0.43
C THR A 139 -13.06 5.88 0.75
N LYS A 140 -13.77 5.40 -0.27
CA LYS A 140 -14.83 4.40 -0.10
C LYS A 140 -14.37 3.19 0.71
N ASP A 141 -13.23 2.60 0.35
CA ASP A 141 -12.78 1.38 1.01
C ASP A 141 -12.21 1.64 2.42
N GLU A 142 -11.62 2.80 2.65
CA GLU A 142 -11.10 3.18 3.97
C GLU A 142 -12.20 3.46 5.00
N VAL A 143 -13.39 3.84 4.55
CA VAL A 143 -14.52 4.08 5.47
C VAL A 143 -15.50 2.90 5.57
N LEU A 144 -15.49 1.97 4.60
CA LEU A 144 -16.45 0.85 4.56
C LEU A 144 -15.84 -0.50 4.93
N HIS A 145 -14.59 -0.77 4.56
CA HIS A 145 -14.04 -2.12 4.63
C HIS A 145 -12.74 -2.24 5.46
N TYR A 146 -11.95 -1.16 5.52
CA TYR A 146 -10.66 -1.17 6.22
C TYR A 146 -10.72 -0.31 7.48
N VAL A 147 -11.62 -0.71 8.37
CA VAL A 147 -11.87 -0.09 9.67
C VAL A 147 -11.90 -1.17 10.75
N ASP A 148 -11.43 -0.85 11.94
CA ASP A 148 -11.54 -1.72 13.11
C ASP A 148 -12.65 -1.20 14.03
N MET A 149 -13.51 -2.11 14.47
CA MET A 149 -14.48 -1.79 15.49
C MET A 149 -13.80 -1.88 16.87
N MET A 150 -13.82 -0.77 17.59
CA MET A 150 -13.24 -0.68 18.92
C MET A 150 -14.23 -1.17 19.99
N PRO A 151 -13.77 -1.57 21.19
CA PRO A 151 -14.65 -2.05 22.26
C PRO A 151 -15.71 -1.06 22.72
N ASP A 152 -15.50 0.23 22.51
CA ASP A 152 -16.45 1.31 22.80
C ASP A 152 -17.52 1.51 21.73
N GLY A 153 -17.51 0.70 20.66
CA GLY A 153 -18.42 0.78 19.52
C GLY A 153 -18.05 1.82 18.47
N MET A 154 -16.94 2.52 18.64
CA MET A 154 -16.42 3.45 17.64
C MET A 154 -15.64 2.72 16.56
N PHE A 155 -15.56 3.31 15.36
CA PHE A 155 -14.73 2.77 14.28
C PHE A 155 -13.40 3.52 14.20
N ARG A 156 -12.31 2.78 14.26
CA ARG A 156 -10.97 3.28 13.99
C ARG A 156 -10.68 3.16 12.50
N ARG A 157 -10.48 4.28 11.83
CA ARG A 157 -10.11 4.33 10.40
C ARG A 157 -8.59 4.29 10.19
N TYR A 158 -8.18 4.07 8.95
CA TYR A 158 -6.76 4.04 8.53
C TYR A 158 -5.92 2.98 9.25
N THR A 159 -6.52 1.83 9.51
CA THR A 159 -5.88 0.67 10.14
C THR A 159 -5.13 -0.17 9.09
N SER A 160 -4.21 0.45 8.40
CA SER A 160 -3.50 -0.18 7.27
C SER A 160 -2.12 -0.72 7.61
N ILE A 161 -1.62 -0.48 8.82
CA ILE A 161 -0.30 -0.97 9.27
C ILE A 161 -0.36 -2.48 9.46
N GLN A 162 0.66 -3.17 8.93
CA GLN A 162 0.83 -4.60 9.15
C GLN A 162 1.43 -4.85 10.53
N GLU A 163 0.79 -5.71 11.31
CA GLU A 163 1.29 -6.15 12.61
C GLU A 163 2.15 -7.42 12.47
N VAL A 164 3.05 -7.61 13.44
CA VAL A 164 3.91 -8.80 13.50
C VAL A 164 3.04 -10.03 13.76
N LYS A 165 3.22 -11.05 12.96
CA LYS A 165 2.55 -12.35 13.13
C LYS A 165 3.49 -13.50 12.80
N SER A 166 3.20 -14.68 13.33
CA SER A 166 3.94 -15.90 13.05
C SER A 166 3.01 -17.09 13.10
N VAL A 167 3.37 -18.15 12.42
CA VAL A 167 2.67 -19.43 12.43
C VAL A 167 3.68 -20.57 12.45
N ILE A 168 3.35 -21.63 13.20
CA ILE A 168 4.14 -22.86 13.25
C ILE A 168 3.56 -23.82 12.21
N THR A 169 4.42 -24.34 11.33
CA THR A 169 4.06 -25.28 10.25
C THR A 169 4.31 -26.71 10.65
#